data_8894953004763b98dac6d7e6006e9b3c
#
_entry.id   8894953004763b98dac6d7e6006e9b3c
#
_cell.length_a   1.000
_cell.length_b   1.000
_cell.length_c   1.000
_cell.angle_alpha   90.00
_cell.angle_beta   90.00
_cell.angle_gamma   90.00
#
_symmetry.space_group_name_H-M   'P 1'
#
loop_
_entity.id
_entity.type
_entity.pdbx_description
1 polymer ?
#
loop_
_entity_poly.entity_id
_entity_poly.type
_entity_poly.pdbx_seq_one_letter_code
_entity_poly.pdbx_strand_id
1 'polypeptide(L)'
;MLKKYISKGLMIAGVGLAALACTDLEEEIFSNIASENYYQDKNSIEAALVRPFEHGHWCGWDGSRWILQELTADQFVWTQKGKHGYDGGQWIRAHGHTWTEEEGIINGGWVGPYQGIGQCTN
;
A
#
# COMPACT_ATOMS: atom_id res chain seq x y z
N MET A 1 31.61 -35.32 -44.37
CA MET A 1 31.64 -33.84 -44.30
C MET A 1 30.26 -33.20 -44.36
N LEU A 2 29.35 -33.64 -45.19
CA LEU A 2 28.00 -33.05 -45.38
C LEU A 2 27.16 -32.97 -44.10
N LYS A 3 27.14 -34.00 -43.25
CA LYS A 3 26.38 -34.01 -41.95
C LYS A 3 26.76 -32.86 -40.98
N LYS A 4 28.03 -32.46 -40.99
CA LYS A 4 28.56 -31.41 -40.11
C LYS A 4 28.09 -30.00 -40.52
N TYR A 5 27.86 -29.80 -41.80
CA TYR A 5 27.33 -28.50 -42.31
C TYR A 5 25.80 -28.40 -42.15
N ILE A 6 25.08 -29.52 -42.30
CA ILE A 6 23.62 -29.58 -42.07
C ILE A 6 23.30 -29.30 -40.60
N SER A 7 24.06 -29.86 -39.66
CA SER A 7 23.83 -29.61 -38.23
C SER A 7 24.11 -28.16 -37.84
N LYS A 8 25.14 -27.53 -38.42
CA LYS A 8 25.41 -26.10 -38.17
C LYS A 8 24.36 -25.18 -38.79
N GLY A 9 23.87 -25.50 -40.00
CA GLY A 9 22.79 -24.77 -40.63
C GLY A 9 21.47 -24.84 -39.85
N LEU A 10 21.15 -26.01 -39.30
CA LEU A 10 19.95 -26.20 -38.46
C LEU A 10 20.03 -25.42 -37.12
N MET A 11 21.24 -25.36 -36.54
CA MET A 11 21.46 -24.61 -35.28
C MET A 11 21.34 -23.09 -35.48
N ILE A 12 21.86 -22.57 -36.61
CA ILE A 12 21.77 -21.14 -36.96
C ILE A 12 20.31 -20.75 -37.26
N ALA A 13 19.56 -21.62 -37.97
CA ALA A 13 18.14 -21.41 -38.24
C ALA A 13 17.29 -21.42 -36.95
N GLY A 14 17.60 -22.30 -35.98
CA GLY A 14 16.94 -22.37 -34.69
C GLY A 14 17.14 -21.11 -33.82
N VAL A 15 18.36 -20.54 -33.82
CA VAL A 15 18.66 -19.30 -33.10
C VAL A 15 18.02 -18.10 -33.79
N GLY A 16 17.92 -18.07 -35.11
CA GLY A 16 17.22 -17.02 -35.84
C GLY A 16 15.70 -16.97 -35.59
N LEU A 17 15.07 -18.15 -35.46
CA LEU A 17 13.63 -18.23 -35.13
C LEU A 17 13.34 -17.84 -33.67
N ALA A 18 14.26 -18.11 -32.74
CA ALA A 18 14.09 -17.68 -31.33
C ALA A 18 14.19 -16.17 -31.16
N ALA A 19 14.91 -15.46 -32.02
CA ALA A 19 14.99 -13.99 -31.98
C ALA A 19 13.73 -13.29 -32.47
N LEU A 20 12.84 -13.97 -33.19
CA LEU A 20 11.54 -13.44 -33.64
C LEU A 20 10.41 -13.73 -32.68
N ALA A 21 10.68 -14.44 -31.58
CA ALA A 21 9.71 -14.73 -30.52
C ALA A 21 9.65 -13.61 -29.44
N CYS A 22 10.23 -12.44 -29.68
CA CYS A 22 9.91 -11.25 -28.91
C CYS A 22 8.46 -10.87 -29.23
N THR A 23 7.53 -11.50 -28.54
CA THR A 23 6.14 -11.04 -28.47
C THR A 23 6.16 -9.68 -27.79
N ASP A 24 5.49 -8.73 -28.41
CA ASP A 24 5.17 -7.46 -27.80
C ASP A 24 4.36 -7.77 -26.52
N LEU A 25 4.98 -7.52 -25.38
CA LEU A 25 4.39 -7.70 -24.06
C LEU A 25 3.75 -6.38 -23.64
N GLU A 26 2.89 -5.81 -24.51
CA GLU A 26 1.98 -4.77 -24.04
C GLU A 26 1.02 -5.39 -23.05
N GLU A 27 1.18 -4.98 -21.79
CA GLU A 27 0.31 -5.41 -20.71
C GLU A 27 -1.06 -4.75 -20.87
N GLU A 28 -2.08 -5.51 -21.26
CA GLU A 28 -3.45 -5.05 -21.24
C GLU A 28 -3.95 -5.02 -19.79
N ILE A 29 -3.98 -3.83 -19.21
CA ILE A 29 -4.45 -3.62 -17.84
C ILE A 29 -5.97 -3.56 -17.82
N PHE A 30 -6.63 -4.69 -17.50
CA PHE A 30 -8.09 -4.79 -17.46
C PHE A 30 -8.71 -4.31 -16.13
N SER A 31 -7.97 -4.29 -15.03
CA SER A 31 -8.52 -4.06 -13.68
C SER A 31 -7.89 -2.91 -12.92
N ASN A 32 -6.75 -2.40 -13.34
CA ASN A 32 -6.09 -1.27 -12.72
C ASN A 32 -6.13 -0.04 -13.62
N ILE A 33 -6.44 1.10 -13.04
CA ILE A 33 -6.36 2.38 -13.74
C ILE A 33 -4.90 2.82 -13.68
N ALA A 34 -4.23 2.84 -14.83
CA ALA A 34 -2.88 3.40 -14.93
C ALA A 34 -2.92 4.90 -14.69
N SER A 35 -1.89 5.47 -14.07
CA SER A 35 -1.82 6.92 -13.77
C SER A 35 -1.96 7.79 -15.02
N GLU A 36 -1.46 7.34 -16.15
CA GLU A 36 -1.56 7.99 -17.45
C GLU A 36 -2.98 8.06 -18.00
N ASN A 37 -3.88 7.16 -17.58
CA ASN A 37 -5.28 7.09 -17.99
C ASN A 37 -6.26 7.60 -16.93
N TYR A 38 -5.78 7.88 -15.71
CA TYR A 38 -6.66 8.27 -14.61
C TYR A 38 -7.11 9.72 -14.68
N TYR A 39 -6.21 10.63 -14.99
CA TYR A 39 -6.46 12.08 -14.97
C TYR A 39 -7.04 12.62 -16.30
N GLN A 40 -7.97 11.89 -16.94
CA GLN A 40 -8.50 12.23 -18.26
C GLN A 40 -9.70 13.17 -18.21
N ASP A 41 -10.41 13.23 -17.11
CA ASP A 41 -11.61 14.05 -16.96
C ASP A 41 -11.63 14.79 -15.61
N LYS A 42 -12.54 15.77 -15.52
CA LYS A 42 -12.69 16.60 -14.32
C LYS A 42 -13.02 15.77 -13.08
N ASN A 43 -13.85 14.74 -13.21
CA ASN A 43 -14.29 13.95 -12.06
C ASN A 43 -13.15 13.13 -11.47
N SER A 44 -12.30 12.56 -12.31
CA SER A 44 -11.11 11.81 -11.86
C SER A 44 -10.10 12.73 -11.18
N ILE A 45 -9.92 13.96 -11.67
CA ILE A 45 -9.05 14.95 -11.03
C ILE A 45 -9.63 15.37 -9.67
N GLU A 46 -10.92 15.66 -9.59
CA GLU A 46 -11.59 16.00 -8.33
C GLU A 46 -11.53 14.85 -7.33
N ALA A 47 -11.76 13.61 -7.77
CA ALA A 47 -11.64 12.43 -6.91
C ALA A 47 -10.22 12.26 -6.36
N ALA A 48 -9.20 12.48 -7.18
CA ALA A 48 -7.81 12.45 -6.73
C ALA A 48 -7.51 13.54 -5.70
N LEU A 49 -8.03 14.76 -5.90
CA LEU A 49 -7.85 15.87 -4.95
C LEU A 49 -8.56 15.63 -3.62
N VAL A 50 -9.73 14.98 -3.63
CA VAL A 50 -10.49 14.67 -2.40
C VAL A 50 -9.88 13.51 -1.62
N ARG A 51 -9.17 12.60 -2.26
CA ARG A 51 -8.62 11.38 -1.64
C ARG A 51 -7.73 11.64 -0.42
N PRO A 52 -6.78 12.60 -0.40
CA PRO A 52 -6.00 12.92 0.79
C PRO A 52 -6.86 13.44 1.96
N PHE A 53 -7.91 14.20 1.67
CA PHE A 53 -8.83 14.68 2.71
C PHE A 53 -9.66 13.56 3.32
N GLU A 54 -10.17 12.65 2.50
CA GLU A 54 -10.88 11.46 2.95
C GLU A 54 -9.97 10.58 3.82
N HIS A 55 -8.74 10.36 3.37
CA HIS A 55 -7.75 9.61 4.14
C HIS A 55 -7.41 10.28 5.47
N GLY A 56 -7.25 11.60 5.47
CA GLY A 56 -7.03 12.39 6.68
C GLY A 56 -8.19 12.30 7.67
N HIS A 57 -9.42 12.28 7.18
CA HIS A 57 -10.62 12.08 8.00
C HIS A 57 -10.63 10.67 8.62
N TRP A 58 -10.39 9.65 7.82
CA TRP A 58 -10.32 8.28 8.30
C TRP A 58 -9.24 8.09 9.37
N CYS A 59 -8.02 8.57 9.14
CA CYS A 59 -6.93 8.51 10.12
C CYS A 59 -7.24 9.30 11.40
N GLY A 60 -8.01 10.39 11.28
CA GLY A 60 -8.40 11.22 12.42
C GLY A 60 -9.52 10.62 13.25
N TRP A 61 -10.44 9.88 12.65
CA TRP A 61 -11.66 9.37 13.31
C TRP A 61 -11.50 7.94 13.83
N ASP A 62 -11.14 7.02 12.97
CA ASP A 62 -11.06 5.59 13.30
C ASP A 62 -9.61 5.10 13.41
N GLY A 63 -8.69 5.97 13.04
CA GLY A 63 -7.29 5.65 13.03
C GLY A 63 -6.66 5.66 14.40
N SER A 64 -5.62 4.91 14.53
CA SER A 64 -4.80 4.84 15.73
C SER A 64 -4.31 6.21 16.21
N ARG A 65 -4.21 7.19 15.32
CA ARG A 65 -3.79 8.55 15.66
C ARG A 65 -4.68 9.22 16.70
N TRP A 66 -6.00 9.24 16.48
CA TRP A 66 -6.92 9.86 17.44
C TRP A 66 -6.90 9.14 18.78
N ILE A 67 -7.03 7.81 18.73
CA ILE A 67 -7.00 6.99 19.95
C ILE A 67 -5.68 7.17 20.70
N LEU A 68 -4.57 7.22 19.98
CA LEU A 68 -3.24 7.42 20.58
C LEU A 68 -3.16 8.78 21.27
N GLN A 69 -3.62 9.86 20.63
CA GLN A 69 -3.63 11.20 21.20
C GLN A 69 -4.47 11.27 22.48
N GLU A 70 -5.66 10.70 22.46
CA GLU A 70 -6.60 10.76 23.60
C GLU A 70 -6.15 9.86 24.76
N LEU A 71 -5.63 8.67 24.46
CA LEU A 71 -5.18 7.75 25.51
C LEU A 71 -3.86 8.15 26.16
N THR A 72 -2.99 8.84 25.45
CA THR A 72 -1.74 9.35 26.03
C THR A 72 -1.93 10.67 26.78
N ALA A 73 -3.08 11.32 26.61
CA ALA A 73 -3.45 12.47 27.42
C ALA A 73 -4.10 12.01 28.73
N ASP A 74 -4.04 12.85 29.77
CA ASP A 74 -4.61 12.56 31.09
C ASP A 74 -6.15 12.58 31.10
N GLN A 75 -6.78 12.92 29.98
CA GLN A 75 -8.23 13.11 29.89
C GLN A 75 -8.99 11.82 29.64
N PHE A 76 -8.34 10.77 29.14
CA PHE A 76 -9.02 9.58 28.67
C PHE A 76 -8.30 8.30 29.09
N VAL A 77 -9.07 7.32 29.55
CA VAL A 77 -8.55 6.00 29.86
C VAL A 77 -9.49 4.93 29.31
N TRP A 78 -8.93 3.95 28.64
CA TRP A 78 -9.67 2.80 28.13
C TRP A 78 -9.36 1.59 29.02
N THR A 79 -10.29 1.28 29.93
CA THR A 79 -10.14 0.17 30.86
C THR A 79 -10.82 -1.08 30.34
N GLN A 80 -10.32 -2.24 30.75
CA GLN A 80 -10.98 -3.51 30.50
C GLN A 80 -12.32 -3.57 31.26
N LYS A 81 -13.36 -4.01 30.56
CA LYS A 81 -14.73 -4.22 31.11
C LYS A 81 -15.14 -5.67 30.81
N GLY A 82 -14.94 -6.56 31.77
CA GLY A 82 -15.20 -7.98 31.59
C GLY A 82 -14.33 -8.58 30.49
N LYS A 83 -14.97 -9.03 29.40
CA LYS A 83 -14.26 -9.61 28.23
C LYS A 83 -13.85 -8.58 27.17
N HIS A 84 -14.24 -7.31 27.34
CA HIS A 84 -14.04 -6.26 26.35
C HIS A 84 -12.99 -5.25 26.79
N GLY A 85 -12.31 -4.66 25.83
CA GLY A 85 -11.39 -3.54 26.04
C GLY A 85 -10.01 -3.92 26.58
N TYR A 86 -9.71 -5.20 26.70
CA TYR A 86 -8.33 -5.62 27.06
C TYR A 86 -7.37 -5.47 25.87
N ASP A 87 -7.72 -6.05 24.75
CA ASP A 87 -7.00 -5.96 23.47
C ASP A 87 -5.47 -6.09 23.61
N GLY A 88 -5.03 -7.11 24.35
CA GLY A 88 -3.62 -7.32 24.67
C GLY A 88 -2.99 -6.28 25.60
N GLY A 89 -3.79 -5.43 26.24
CA GLY A 89 -3.34 -4.38 27.15
C GLY A 89 -2.78 -3.13 26.47
N GLN A 90 -2.89 -3.01 25.16
CA GLN A 90 -2.35 -1.86 24.40
C GLN A 90 -2.91 -0.50 24.86
N TRP A 91 -4.17 -0.44 25.25
CA TRP A 91 -4.82 0.79 25.70
C TRP A 91 -4.27 1.27 27.05
N ILE A 92 -4.03 0.35 27.96
CA ILE A 92 -3.45 0.65 29.26
C ILE A 92 -1.98 1.08 29.11
N ARG A 93 -1.24 0.42 28.25
CA ARG A 93 0.14 0.82 27.97
C ARG A 93 0.22 2.17 27.26
N ALA A 94 -0.73 2.46 26.36
CA ALA A 94 -0.83 3.79 25.76
C ALA A 94 -1.03 4.87 26.82
N HIS A 95 -2.01 4.68 27.70
CA HIS A 95 -2.29 5.61 28.81
C HIS A 95 -1.11 5.73 29.78
N GLY A 96 -0.46 4.62 30.13
CA GLY A 96 0.68 4.58 31.05
C GLY A 96 2.02 4.97 30.41
N HIS A 97 2.07 5.35 29.15
CA HIS A 97 3.28 5.68 28.39
C HIS A 97 4.35 4.56 28.43
N THR A 98 3.89 3.32 28.39
CA THR A 98 4.76 2.12 28.46
C THR A 98 4.69 1.26 27.20
N TRP A 99 4.26 1.86 26.08
CA TRP A 99 4.20 1.20 24.77
C TRP A 99 5.59 0.92 24.19
N THR A 100 5.61 0.03 23.19
CA THR A 100 6.77 -0.23 22.35
C THR A 100 6.42 0.08 20.88
N GLU A 101 7.43 0.23 20.05
CA GLU A 101 7.27 0.45 18.60
C GLU A 101 6.56 -0.70 17.87
N GLU A 102 6.52 -1.89 18.48
CA GLU A 102 5.87 -3.08 17.91
C GLU A 102 4.34 -3.05 18.07
N GLU A 103 3.80 -2.15 18.89
CA GLU A 103 2.37 -2.11 19.13
C GLU A 103 1.60 -1.54 17.94
N GLY A 104 0.50 -2.23 17.58
CA GLY A 104 -0.31 -1.87 16.42
C GLY A 104 -0.85 -0.46 16.46
N ILE A 105 -1.20 0.06 17.64
CA ILE A 105 -1.69 1.44 17.81
C ILE A 105 -0.60 2.48 17.51
N ILE A 106 0.64 2.21 17.89
CA ILE A 106 1.79 3.09 17.61
C ILE A 106 2.09 3.06 16.11
N ASN A 107 2.21 1.86 15.55
CA ASN A 107 2.47 1.69 14.13
C ASN A 107 1.35 2.31 13.27
N GLY A 108 0.09 2.09 13.61
CA GLY A 108 -1.05 2.67 12.90
C GLY A 108 -1.08 4.20 12.96
N GLY A 109 -0.75 4.78 14.11
CA GLY A 109 -0.62 6.22 14.28
C GLY A 109 0.49 6.86 13.44
N TRP A 110 1.50 6.08 13.07
CA TRP A 110 2.57 6.48 12.17
C TRP A 110 2.22 6.24 10.70
N VAL A 111 1.90 4.99 10.35
CA VAL A 111 1.70 4.54 8.97
C VAL A 111 0.53 5.27 8.31
N GLY A 112 -0.60 5.42 9.01
CA GLY A 112 -1.79 6.08 8.46
C GLY A 112 -1.51 7.48 7.92
N PRO A 113 -1.00 8.42 8.73
CA PRO A 113 -0.67 9.77 8.26
C PRO A 113 0.34 9.79 7.10
N TYR A 114 1.38 8.95 7.14
CA TYR A 114 2.37 8.88 6.05
C TYR A 114 1.80 8.35 4.74
N GLN A 115 0.86 7.41 4.79
CA GLN A 115 0.11 7.00 3.61
C GLN A 115 -0.69 8.16 3.01
N GLY A 116 -1.31 9.01 3.85
CA GLY A 116 -1.99 10.22 3.40
C GLY A 116 -1.05 11.22 2.73
N ILE A 117 0.14 11.43 3.29
CA ILE A 117 1.17 12.28 2.67
C ILE A 117 1.58 11.72 1.30
N GLY A 118 1.77 10.41 1.18
CA GLY A 118 2.08 9.76 -0.10
C GLY A 118 1.02 10.01 -1.17
N GLN A 119 -0.25 10.13 -0.79
CA GLN A 119 -1.35 10.45 -1.73
C GLN A 119 -1.32 11.89 -2.23
N CYS A 120 -0.64 12.80 -1.53
CA CYS A 120 -0.47 14.19 -1.95
C CYS A 120 0.65 14.37 -2.97
N THR A 121 1.49 13.36 -3.20
CA THR A 121 2.67 13.43 -4.06
C THR A 121 2.50 12.69 -5.39
N ASN A 122 1.37 12.06 -5.61
CA ASN A 122 0.97 11.39 -6.87
C ASN A 122 0.09 12.36 -7.74
#